data_3426c32c9d7226d0def6051cf4665212
#
_entry.id   3426c32c9d7226d0def6051cf4665212
#
_cell.length_a   1.000
_cell.length_b   1.000
_cell.length_c   1.000
_cell.angle_alpha   90.00
_cell.angle_beta   90.00
_cell.angle_gamma   90.00
#
_symmetry.space_group_name_H-M   'P 1'
#
loop_
_entity.id
_entity.type
_entity.pdbx_description
1 polymer ?
#
loop_
_entity_poly.entity_id
_entity_poly.type
_entity_poly.pdbx_seq_one_letter_code
_entity_poly.pdbx_strand_id
1 'polypeptide(L)'
;MHLNAQLEQAVEPPIAEAQSWVAGRSFAPDLPLLDLCQAVPSYPPAPALRAHLAAKAELFATAQYTAIRGLPHLRQALAAHMAGFYGGSISAEDVLISAGCNQAFCLAMMALAGKGDEVILPVPHYFNHKMWLDMTGVCAVDLPFRADRGGVPDPEQAATLITPRTRAIVLVTPNNPTGAIYPPAVIAGFADLCRRHGLALVIDETYKDFVAPDGARHRLFSDPNWRDTVVQLYSFSKVFSLTGYRVGSLIAGPAVIAAVTKVMDTISICAPHIGQEAADRKSVV
;
A
#
# COMPACT_ATOMS: atom_id res chain seq x y z
N MET A 1 -26.90 -20.45 9.95
CA MET A 1 -26.26 -19.17 9.56
C MET A 1 -25.63 -19.40 8.19
N HIS A 2 -25.84 -18.50 7.22
CA HIS A 2 -25.18 -18.57 5.92
C HIS A 2 -24.12 -17.48 5.89
N LEU A 3 -22.90 -17.84 5.52
CA LEU A 3 -21.81 -16.90 5.35
C LEU A 3 -21.85 -16.31 3.93
N ASN A 4 -21.09 -15.24 3.72
CA ASN A 4 -20.91 -14.68 2.39
C ASN A 4 -20.06 -15.65 1.54
N ALA A 5 -20.63 -16.16 0.45
CA ALA A 5 -19.98 -17.15 -0.42
C ALA A 5 -18.63 -16.68 -1.00
N GLN A 6 -18.44 -15.37 -1.16
CA GLN A 6 -17.16 -14.82 -1.62
C GLN A 6 -16.06 -14.93 -0.54
N LEU A 7 -16.43 -14.82 0.75
CA LEU A 7 -15.49 -15.04 1.85
C LEU A 7 -15.16 -16.53 2.00
N GLU A 8 -16.14 -17.43 1.80
CA GLU A 8 -15.92 -18.88 1.86
C GLU A 8 -15.00 -19.38 0.72
N GLN A 9 -15.01 -18.70 -0.42
CA GLN A 9 -14.17 -19.05 -1.58
C GLN A 9 -12.77 -18.39 -1.54
N ALA A 10 -12.58 -17.36 -0.73
CA ALA A 10 -11.28 -16.71 -0.61
C ALA A 10 -10.27 -17.68 0.03
N VAL A 11 -9.02 -17.64 -0.46
CA VAL A 11 -7.95 -18.46 0.09
C VAL A 11 -7.64 -18.08 1.54
N GLU A 12 -7.21 -19.06 2.35
CA GLU A 12 -6.72 -18.79 3.70
C GLU A 12 -5.45 -17.93 3.67
N PRO A 13 -5.19 -17.12 4.72
CA PRO A 13 -4.00 -16.28 4.77
C PRO A 13 -2.71 -17.13 4.75
N PRO A 14 -1.89 -17.08 3.69
CA PRO A 14 -0.79 -18.03 3.50
C PRO A 14 0.32 -17.92 4.57
N ILE A 15 0.47 -16.74 5.22
CA ILE A 15 1.41 -16.60 6.34
C ILE A 15 0.93 -17.37 7.56
N ALA A 16 -0.37 -17.33 7.88
CA ALA A 16 -0.94 -18.09 9.00
C ALA A 16 -0.81 -19.60 8.74
N GLU A 17 -1.03 -20.03 7.51
CA GLU A 17 -0.81 -21.42 7.10
C GLU A 17 0.65 -21.83 7.28
N ALA A 18 1.62 -21.07 6.78
CA ALA A 18 3.04 -21.35 6.95
C ALA A 18 3.46 -21.41 8.43
N GLN A 19 2.95 -20.52 9.26
CA GLN A 19 3.18 -20.54 10.71
C GLN A 19 2.60 -21.78 11.37
N SER A 20 1.46 -22.29 10.88
CA SER A 20 0.87 -23.53 11.42
C SER A 20 1.76 -24.76 11.22
N TRP A 21 2.56 -24.80 10.15
CA TRP A 21 3.47 -25.92 9.86
C TRP A 21 4.58 -26.10 10.88
N VAL A 22 4.94 -25.03 11.60
CA VAL A 22 5.99 -25.02 12.62
C VAL A 22 5.44 -24.90 14.04
N ALA A 23 4.13 -24.73 14.19
CA ALA A 23 3.47 -24.59 15.49
C ALA A 23 3.72 -25.84 16.35
N GLY A 24 4.12 -25.63 17.61
CA GLY A 24 4.43 -26.71 18.54
C GLY A 24 5.73 -27.49 18.26
N ARG A 25 6.52 -27.12 17.26
CA ARG A 25 7.83 -27.71 16.99
C ARG A 25 8.93 -27.01 17.79
N SER A 26 9.91 -27.77 18.23
CA SER A 26 11.13 -27.26 18.85
C SER A 26 12.31 -27.45 17.90
N PHE A 27 13.20 -26.47 17.88
CA PHE A 27 14.38 -26.46 17.01
C PHE A 27 15.64 -26.50 17.91
N ALA A 28 16.64 -27.29 17.51
CA ALA A 28 17.88 -27.37 18.23
C ALA A 28 18.66 -26.04 18.13
N PRO A 29 19.45 -25.68 19.18
CA PRO A 29 20.20 -24.40 19.16
C PRO A 29 21.20 -24.29 18.00
N ASP A 30 21.74 -25.41 17.54
CA ASP A 30 22.67 -25.52 16.42
C ASP A 30 21.97 -25.58 15.05
N LEU A 31 20.62 -25.74 15.04
CA LEU A 31 19.79 -25.72 13.85
C LEU A 31 18.49 -24.90 14.12
N PRO A 32 18.60 -23.58 14.32
CA PRO A 32 17.45 -22.75 14.64
C PRO A 32 16.52 -22.59 13.44
N LEU A 33 15.23 -22.33 13.71
CA LEU A 33 14.30 -21.91 12.66
C LEU A 33 14.73 -20.56 12.09
N LEU A 34 14.91 -20.50 10.78
CA LEU A 34 15.04 -19.26 10.04
C LEU A 34 13.66 -18.90 9.46
N ASP A 35 12.91 -18.09 10.20
CA ASP A 35 11.57 -17.65 9.78
C ASP A 35 11.67 -16.53 8.75
N LEU A 36 11.40 -16.85 7.48
CA LEU A 36 11.37 -15.94 6.35
C LEU A 36 9.96 -15.79 5.75
N CYS A 37 8.92 -16.28 6.43
CA CYS A 37 7.56 -16.26 5.87
C CYS A 37 6.91 -14.88 5.88
N GLN A 38 7.36 -13.97 6.73
CA GLN A 38 6.84 -12.61 6.78
C GLN A 38 7.97 -11.57 6.86
N ALA A 39 7.98 -10.63 5.90
CA ALA A 39 8.94 -9.52 5.89
C ALA A 39 8.60 -8.49 7.00
N VAL A 40 9.07 -8.76 8.22
CA VAL A 40 8.94 -7.85 9.38
C VAL A 40 10.33 -7.41 9.80
N PRO A 41 10.57 -6.10 10.04
CA PRO A 41 11.84 -5.64 10.60
C PRO A 41 12.16 -6.35 11.91
N SER A 42 13.40 -6.84 12.05
CA SER A 42 13.87 -7.55 13.25
C SER A 42 14.46 -6.62 14.31
N TYR A 43 14.50 -5.33 14.05
CA TYR A 43 15.00 -4.28 14.94
C TYR A 43 13.87 -3.39 15.43
N PRO A 44 13.99 -2.85 16.68
CA PRO A 44 12.96 -1.97 17.24
C PRO A 44 12.97 -0.59 16.54
N PRO A 45 11.87 0.19 16.66
CA PRO A 45 11.88 1.60 16.30
C PRO A 45 12.99 2.35 17.05
N ALA A 46 13.51 3.44 16.46
CA ALA A 46 14.56 4.24 17.05
C ALA A 46 14.22 4.71 18.48
N PRO A 47 15.21 4.79 19.39
CA PRO A 47 14.97 5.16 20.79
C PRO A 47 14.25 6.50 20.95
N ALA A 48 14.61 7.52 20.17
CA ALA A 48 13.97 8.83 20.18
C ALA A 48 12.48 8.76 19.80
N LEU A 49 12.13 7.91 18.84
CA LEU A 49 10.74 7.67 18.45
C LEU A 49 9.96 6.99 19.58
N ARG A 50 10.54 5.98 20.22
CA ARG A 50 9.90 5.29 21.35
C ARG A 50 9.65 6.23 22.54
N ALA A 51 10.62 7.09 22.87
CA ALA A 51 10.48 8.10 23.92
C ALA A 51 9.38 9.12 23.56
N HIS A 52 9.31 9.57 22.31
CA HIS A 52 8.24 10.45 21.84
C HIS A 52 6.86 9.80 22.00
N LEU A 53 6.71 8.55 21.58
CA LEU A 53 5.45 7.84 21.69
C LEU A 53 5.00 7.61 23.12
N ALA A 54 5.92 7.33 24.05
CA ALA A 54 5.63 7.24 25.47
C ALA A 54 5.06 8.57 26.00
N ALA A 55 5.71 9.70 25.66
CA ALA A 55 5.23 11.02 26.05
C ALA A 55 3.85 11.36 25.42
N LYS A 56 3.62 10.98 24.17
CA LYS A 56 2.32 11.19 23.51
C LYS A 56 1.20 10.33 24.11
N ALA A 57 1.50 9.11 24.52
CA ALA A 57 0.52 8.22 25.14
C ALA A 57 -0.03 8.76 26.48
N GLU A 58 0.72 9.59 27.19
CA GLU A 58 0.27 10.26 28.42
C GLU A 58 -0.76 11.38 28.17
N LEU A 59 -0.87 11.85 26.91
CA LEU A 59 -1.77 12.96 26.59
C LEU A 59 -3.19 12.44 26.31
N PHE A 60 -4.18 13.02 26.97
CA PHE A 60 -5.60 12.71 26.72
C PHE A 60 -5.98 12.90 25.24
N ALA A 61 -5.40 13.89 24.57
CA ALA A 61 -5.65 14.14 23.14
C ALA A 61 -5.38 12.90 22.27
N THR A 62 -4.37 12.09 22.61
CA THR A 62 -4.01 10.87 21.85
C THR A 62 -5.05 9.75 21.98
N ALA A 63 -5.92 9.79 22.99
CA ALA A 63 -7.04 8.88 23.14
C ALA A 63 -8.30 9.30 22.36
N GLN A 64 -8.28 10.47 21.71
CA GLN A 64 -9.40 11.00 20.96
C GLN A 64 -9.27 10.69 19.46
N TYR A 65 -10.39 10.72 18.73
CA TYR A 65 -10.39 10.65 17.27
C TYR A 65 -9.59 11.81 16.67
N THR A 66 -8.94 11.54 15.54
CA THR A 66 -8.37 12.58 14.68
C THR A 66 -9.38 13.00 13.60
N ALA A 67 -9.00 13.94 12.76
CA ALA A 67 -9.73 14.16 11.52
C ALA A 67 -9.75 12.87 10.68
N ILE A 68 -10.82 12.59 9.94
CA ILE A 68 -11.03 11.37 9.15
C ILE A 68 -9.82 11.10 8.22
N ARG A 69 -9.33 12.13 7.55
CA ARG A 69 -8.17 12.03 6.65
C ARG A 69 -6.81 12.00 7.36
N GLY A 70 -6.79 12.05 8.68
CA GLY A 70 -5.59 12.06 9.52
C GLY A 70 -5.16 13.46 9.96
N LEU A 71 -4.16 13.48 10.85
CA LEU A 71 -3.61 14.69 11.46
C LEU A 71 -3.13 15.67 10.37
N PRO A 72 -3.59 16.95 10.41
CA PRO A 72 -3.24 17.92 9.35
C PRO A 72 -1.73 18.10 9.15
N HIS A 73 -0.96 18.19 10.25
CA HIS A 73 0.49 18.36 10.20
C HIS A 73 1.20 17.13 9.59
N LEU A 74 0.74 15.90 9.88
CA LEU A 74 1.28 14.69 9.26
C LEU A 74 0.98 14.67 7.75
N ARG A 75 -0.24 15.04 7.33
CA ARG A 75 -0.58 15.13 5.90
C ARG A 75 0.28 16.16 5.16
N GLN A 76 0.51 17.32 5.77
CA GLN A 76 1.39 18.37 5.23
C GLN A 76 2.84 17.88 5.11
N ALA A 77 3.38 17.28 6.16
CA ALA A 77 4.74 16.74 6.17
C ALA A 77 4.93 15.63 5.14
N LEU A 78 3.95 14.72 5.01
CA LEU A 78 4.00 13.64 4.04
C LEU A 78 3.89 14.17 2.60
N ALA A 79 3.00 15.10 2.32
CA ALA A 79 2.87 15.72 1.01
C ALA A 79 4.17 16.40 0.58
N ALA A 80 4.79 17.19 1.46
CA ALA A 80 6.07 17.83 1.21
C ALA A 80 7.21 16.82 0.98
N HIS A 81 7.25 15.75 1.79
CA HIS A 81 8.23 14.67 1.62
C HIS A 81 8.09 13.97 0.26
N MET A 82 6.88 13.60 -0.13
CA MET A 82 6.62 12.90 -1.39
C MET A 82 6.85 13.80 -2.61
N ALA A 83 6.47 15.08 -2.52
CA ALA A 83 6.77 16.05 -3.56
C ALA A 83 8.28 16.23 -3.75
N GLY A 84 9.07 16.29 -2.66
CA GLY A 84 10.53 16.34 -2.73
C GLY A 84 11.15 15.04 -3.24
N PHE A 85 10.56 13.90 -2.89
CA PHE A 85 11.07 12.58 -3.27
C PHE A 85 10.88 12.27 -4.76
N TYR A 86 9.71 12.56 -5.32
CA TYR A 86 9.37 12.22 -6.71
C TYR A 86 9.47 13.40 -7.68
N GLY A 87 9.55 14.62 -7.16
CA GLY A 87 9.29 15.84 -7.92
C GLY A 87 7.80 16.03 -8.20
N GLY A 88 7.39 17.26 -8.48
CA GLY A 88 6.01 17.59 -8.80
C GLY A 88 5.22 18.18 -7.62
N SER A 89 3.89 18.30 -7.77
CA SER A 89 3.06 18.96 -6.79
C SER A 89 2.09 17.99 -6.12
N ILE A 90 2.32 17.76 -4.82
CA ILE A 90 1.43 17.03 -3.93
C ILE A 90 1.10 17.95 -2.76
N SER A 91 -0.18 18.08 -2.44
CA SER A 91 -0.67 18.89 -1.31
C SER A 91 -1.23 18.00 -0.19
N ALA A 92 -1.43 18.57 0.99
CA ALA A 92 -2.10 17.87 2.08
C ALA A 92 -3.53 17.44 1.73
N GLU A 93 -4.17 18.11 0.75
CA GLU A 93 -5.51 17.75 0.30
C GLU A 93 -5.53 16.48 -0.56
N ASP A 94 -4.39 16.09 -1.14
CA ASP A 94 -4.22 14.87 -1.89
C ASP A 94 -3.94 13.65 -0.99
N VAL A 95 -3.81 13.83 0.34
CA VAL A 95 -3.34 12.79 1.30
C VAL A 95 -4.45 12.35 2.24
N LEU A 96 -4.59 11.02 2.38
CA LEU A 96 -5.35 10.38 3.46
C LEU A 96 -4.42 9.41 4.23
N ILE A 97 -4.44 9.48 5.56
CA ILE A 97 -3.73 8.55 6.45
C ILE A 97 -4.63 7.37 6.77
N SER A 98 -4.12 6.17 6.64
CA SER A 98 -4.84 4.91 6.83
C SER A 98 -4.25 4.05 7.95
N ALA A 99 -5.00 3.05 8.42
CA ALA A 99 -4.51 2.05 9.36
C ALA A 99 -3.63 1.00 8.67
N GLY A 100 -2.49 1.45 8.12
CA GLY A 100 -1.54 0.67 7.33
C GLY A 100 -1.91 0.62 5.84
N CYS A 101 -0.97 0.16 5.02
CA CYS A 101 -1.12 0.12 3.56
C CYS A 101 -2.23 -0.84 3.09
N ASN A 102 -2.48 -1.94 3.80
CA ASN A 102 -3.59 -2.83 3.46
C ASN A 102 -4.94 -2.08 3.51
N GLN A 103 -5.18 -1.26 4.54
CA GLN A 103 -6.41 -0.45 4.56
C GLN A 103 -6.41 0.58 3.43
N ALA A 104 -5.27 1.21 3.12
CA ALA A 104 -5.17 2.12 1.98
C ALA A 104 -5.59 1.45 0.66
N PHE A 105 -5.14 0.20 0.43
CA PHE A 105 -5.55 -0.60 -0.72
C PHE A 105 -7.05 -0.90 -0.71
N CYS A 106 -7.59 -1.35 0.42
CA CYS A 106 -9.04 -1.61 0.55
C CYS A 106 -9.87 -0.36 0.23
N LEU A 107 -9.48 0.79 0.77
CA LEU A 107 -10.14 2.08 0.52
C LEU A 107 -10.09 2.45 -0.97
N ALA A 108 -8.91 2.32 -1.60
CA ALA A 108 -8.73 2.59 -3.02
C ALA A 108 -9.64 1.69 -3.87
N MET A 109 -9.63 0.38 -3.61
CA MET A 109 -10.44 -0.57 -4.39
C MET A 109 -11.94 -0.32 -4.21
N MET A 110 -12.41 -0.02 -2.99
CA MET A 110 -13.83 0.32 -2.76
C MET A 110 -14.26 1.61 -3.47
N ALA A 111 -13.32 2.54 -3.73
CA ALA A 111 -13.60 3.76 -4.48
C ALA A 111 -13.56 3.54 -6.00
N LEU A 112 -12.79 2.57 -6.49
CA LEU A 112 -12.46 2.42 -7.91
C LEU A 112 -13.20 1.26 -8.60
N ALA A 113 -13.51 0.16 -7.87
CA ALA A 113 -14.04 -1.07 -8.45
C ALA A 113 -15.15 -1.67 -7.58
N GLY A 114 -16.14 -2.25 -8.24
CA GLY A 114 -17.24 -2.99 -7.61
C GLY A 114 -17.31 -4.44 -8.08
N LYS A 115 -18.27 -5.18 -7.55
CA LYS A 115 -18.51 -6.57 -7.93
C LYS A 115 -18.66 -6.73 -9.44
N GLY A 116 -17.85 -7.62 -10.03
CA GLY A 116 -17.85 -7.92 -11.48
C GLY A 116 -16.93 -7.00 -12.30
N ASP A 117 -16.39 -5.93 -11.72
CA ASP A 117 -15.30 -5.17 -12.34
C ASP A 117 -13.99 -5.95 -12.29
N GLU A 118 -13.01 -5.54 -13.09
CA GLU A 118 -11.73 -6.18 -13.25
C GLU A 118 -10.59 -5.26 -12.80
N VAL A 119 -9.59 -5.87 -12.12
CA VAL A 119 -8.34 -5.20 -11.74
C VAL A 119 -7.16 -6.06 -12.17
N ILE A 120 -6.25 -5.49 -12.95
CA ILE A 120 -5.08 -6.18 -13.47
C ILE A 120 -3.96 -6.16 -12.41
N LEU A 121 -3.42 -7.34 -12.07
CA LEU A 121 -2.34 -7.55 -11.10
C LEU A 121 -1.17 -8.32 -11.74
N PRO A 122 0.07 -7.82 -11.72
CA PRO A 122 1.24 -8.63 -12.06
C PRO A 122 1.40 -9.82 -11.11
N VAL A 123 1.66 -11.01 -11.65
CA VAL A 123 1.97 -12.21 -10.85
C VAL A 123 3.48 -12.43 -10.74
N PRO A 124 3.98 -12.93 -9.59
CA PRO A 124 3.25 -13.18 -8.35
C PRO A 124 2.87 -11.87 -7.67
N HIS A 125 1.60 -11.78 -7.27
CA HIS A 125 1.06 -10.59 -6.61
C HIS A 125 1.21 -10.66 -5.10
N TYR A 126 1.11 -9.52 -4.43
CA TYR A 126 0.94 -9.47 -2.99
C TYR A 126 -0.42 -10.07 -2.63
N PHE A 127 -0.41 -11.17 -1.88
CA PHE A 127 -1.60 -12.01 -1.68
C PHE A 127 -2.79 -11.26 -1.08
N ASN A 128 -2.57 -10.29 -0.16
CA ASN A 128 -3.67 -9.52 0.43
C ASN A 128 -4.41 -8.67 -0.59
N HIS A 129 -3.76 -8.21 -1.67
CA HIS A 129 -4.43 -7.50 -2.75
C HIS A 129 -5.44 -8.42 -3.45
N LYS A 130 -5.00 -9.61 -3.86
CA LYS A 130 -5.89 -10.58 -4.50
C LYS A 130 -7.01 -11.02 -3.56
N MET A 131 -6.68 -11.37 -2.32
CA MET A 131 -7.69 -11.79 -1.33
C MET A 131 -8.80 -10.74 -1.17
N TRP A 132 -8.43 -9.45 -1.09
CA TRP A 132 -9.43 -8.38 -0.98
C TRP A 132 -10.33 -8.31 -2.21
N LEU A 133 -9.78 -8.42 -3.42
CA LEU A 133 -10.56 -8.43 -4.65
C LEU A 133 -11.53 -9.62 -4.67
N ASP A 134 -11.04 -10.82 -4.34
CA ASP A 134 -11.86 -12.03 -4.28
C ASP A 134 -13.03 -11.87 -3.26
N MET A 135 -12.74 -11.37 -2.05
CA MET A 135 -13.74 -11.15 -0.99
C MET A 135 -14.82 -10.12 -1.38
N THR A 136 -14.48 -9.17 -2.25
CA THR A 136 -15.40 -8.12 -2.71
C THR A 136 -16.07 -8.43 -4.04
N GLY A 137 -15.70 -9.56 -4.66
CA GLY A 137 -16.23 -10.00 -5.95
C GLY A 137 -15.71 -9.19 -7.14
N VAL A 138 -14.59 -8.51 -6.97
CA VAL A 138 -13.82 -7.89 -8.05
C VAL A 138 -12.93 -8.94 -8.69
N CYS A 139 -12.92 -9.03 -10.02
CA CYS A 139 -12.13 -9.99 -10.77
C CYS A 139 -10.65 -9.57 -10.79
N ALA A 140 -9.77 -10.33 -10.16
CA ALA A 140 -8.34 -10.17 -10.36
C ALA A 140 -7.92 -10.77 -11.72
N VAL A 141 -7.36 -9.96 -12.59
CA VAL A 141 -6.84 -10.38 -13.90
C VAL A 141 -5.33 -10.48 -13.82
N ASP A 142 -4.80 -11.68 -13.94
CA ASP A 142 -3.38 -11.95 -13.82
C ASP A 142 -2.59 -11.41 -15.02
N LEU A 143 -1.66 -10.47 -14.79
CA LEU A 143 -0.65 -10.09 -15.78
C LEU A 143 0.55 -11.03 -15.64
N PRO A 144 0.83 -11.85 -16.67
CA PRO A 144 1.82 -12.92 -16.59
C PRO A 144 3.22 -12.45 -16.21
N PHE A 145 3.91 -13.29 -15.42
CA PHE A 145 5.28 -13.04 -15.00
C PHE A 145 6.27 -13.06 -16.17
N ARG A 146 7.17 -12.12 -16.20
CA ARG A 146 8.22 -11.99 -17.21
C ARG A 146 9.58 -12.39 -16.64
N ALA A 147 9.90 -13.68 -16.70
CA ALA A 147 11.20 -14.20 -16.24
C ALA A 147 12.37 -13.59 -17.02
N ASP A 148 12.18 -13.37 -18.32
CA ASP A 148 13.14 -12.71 -19.21
C ASP A 148 13.42 -11.25 -18.88
N ARG A 149 12.55 -10.62 -18.04
CA ARG A 149 12.68 -9.26 -17.55
C ARG A 149 12.92 -9.19 -16.04
N GLY A 150 13.30 -10.29 -15.39
CA GLY A 150 13.51 -10.34 -13.94
C GLY A 150 12.25 -10.03 -13.13
N GLY A 151 11.06 -10.32 -13.66
CA GLY A 151 9.78 -10.06 -13.01
C GLY A 151 9.24 -8.62 -13.17
N VAL A 152 9.88 -7.80 -14.00
CA VAL A 152 9.35 -6.47 -14.35
C VAL A 152 8.19 -6.63 -15.34
N PRO A 153 6.97 -6.13 -15.01
CA PRO A 153 5.80 -6.30 -15.87
C PRO A 153 5.89 -5.44 -17.14
N ASP A 154 5.11 -5.84 -18.15
CA ASP A 154 5.10 -5.21 -19.46
C ASP A 154 3.78 -4.44 -19.70
N PRO A 155 3.83 -3.11 -19.92
CA PRO A 155 2.64 -2.33 -20.25
C PRO A 155 1.94 -2.79 -21.55
N GLU A 156 2.70 -3.25 -22.55
CA GLU A 156 2.12 -3.75 -23.81
C GLU A 156 1.34 -5.05 -23.58
N GLN A 157 1.86 -5.94 -22.75
CA GLN A 157 1.14 -7.16 -22.38
C GLN A 157 -0.11 -6.82 -21.56
N ALA A 158 -0.02 -5.86 -20.61
CA ALA A 158 -1.19 -5.41 -19.85
C ALA A 158 -2.28 -4.83 -20.73
N ALA A 159 -1.91 -4.12 -21.82
CA ALA A 159 -2.88 -3.55 -22.76
C ALA A 159 -3.77 -4.61 -23.39
N THR A 160 -3.25 -5.83 -23.63
CA THR A 160 -4.05 -6.94 -24.21
C THR A 160 -5.07 -7.54 -23.24
N LEU A 161 -4.97 -7.23 -21.95
CA LEU A 161 -5.86 -7.73 -20.91
C LEU A 161 -7.00 -6.75 -20.58
N ILE A 162 -6.97 -5.54 -21.11
CA ILE A 162 -7.96 -4.50 -20.82
C ILE A 162 -9.29 -4.85 -21.48
N THR A 163 -10.34 -4.82 -20.69
CA THR A 163 -11.74 -4.98 -21.14
C THR A 163 -12.60 -3.79 -20.70
N PRO A 164 -13.85 -3.68 -21.16
CA PRO A 164 -14.77 -2.64 -20.66
C PRO A 164 -15.05 -2.70 -19.14
N ARG A 165 -14.75 -3.82 -18.48
CA ARG A 165 -14.87 -3.98 -17.03
C ARG A 165 -13.62 -3.61 -16.26
N THR A 166 -12.48 -3.44 -16.92
CA THR A 166 -11.24 -3.06 -16.24
C THR A 166 -11.37 -1.67 -15.63
N ARG A 167 -10.98 -1.52 -14.36
CA ARG A 167 -11.02 -0.25 -13.61
C ARG A 167 -9.65 0.23 -13.18
N ALA A 168 -8.74 -0.68 -12.89
CA ALA A 168 -7.42 -0.31 -12.41
C ALA A 168 -6.35 -1.33 -12.84
N ILE A 169 -5.11 -0.87 -12.87
CA ILE A 169 -3.91 -1.70 -12.87
C ILE A 169 -3.19 -1.42 -11.55
N VAL A 170 -2.79 -2.47 -10.82
CA VAL A 170 -2.08 -2.35 -9.55
C VAL A 170 -0.64 -2.78 -9.73
N LEU A 171 0.30 -1.94 -9.38
CA LEU A 171 1.73 -2.24 -9.33
C LEU A 171 2.21 -2.25 -7.88
N VAL A 172 3.13 -3.15 -7.54
CA VAL A 172 3.84 -3.16 -6.26
C VAL A 172 5.33 -3.03 -6.55
N THR A 173 5.97 -1.95 -6.12
CA THR A 173 7.39 -1.73 -6.41
C THR A 173 8.13 -0.97 -5.30
N PRO A 174 9.26 -1.48 -4.78
CA PRO A 174 9.79 -2.84 -5.00
C PRO A 174 8.74 -3.92 -4.75
N ASN A 175 8.74 -4.96 -5.58
CA ASN A 175 7.67 -5.95 -5.57
C ASN A 175 7.73 -6.89 -4.36
N ASN A 176 6.59 -7.16 -3.79
CA ASN A 176 6.38 -8.28 -2.87
C ASN A 176 5.55 -9.35 -3.61
N PRO A 177 6.10 -10.60 -3.85
CA PRO A 177 7.23 -11.19 -3.12
C PRO A 177 8.59 -11.18 -3.84
N THR A 178 8.71 -10.73 -5.09
CA THR A 178 9.91 -10.99 -5.92
C THR A 178 11.10 -10.09 -5.61
N GLY A 179 10.88 -8.93 -4.96
CA GLY A 179 11.91 -7.90 -4.78
C GLY A 179 12.23 -7.08 -6.04
N ALA A 180 11.58 -7.35 -7.17
CA ALA A 180 11.82 -6.64 -8.42
C ALA A 180 11.51 -5.13 -8.28
N ILE A 181 12.46 -4.30 -8.68
CA ILE A 181 12.31 -2.84 -8.74
C ILE A 181 11.89 -2.48 -10.17
N TYR A 182 10.74 -1.86 -10.32
CA TYR A 182 10.26 -1.50 -11.65
C TYR A 182 10.92 -0.20 -12.12
N PRO A 183 11.53 -0.21 -13.32
CA PRO A 183 12.16 0.99 -13.87
C PRO A 183 11.17 2.14 -14.05
N PRO A 184 11.57 3.41 -13.84
CA PRO A 184 10.71 4.58 -14.02
C PRO A 184 10.00 4.64 -15.37
N ALA A 185 10.68 4.23 -16.44
CA ALA A 185 10.09 4.19 -17.78
C ALA A 185 8.94 3.18 -17.89
N VAL A 186 9.05 2.02 -17.21
CA VAL A 186 7.97 1.02 -17.17
C VAL A 186 6.77 1.56 -16.39
N ILE A 187 7.01 2.18 -15.24
CA ILE A 187 5.96 2.82 -14.42
C ILE A 187 5.24 3.92 -15.23
N ALA A 188 6.00 4.76 -15.94
CA ALA A 188 5.46 5.78 -16.84
C ALA A 188 4.62 5.16 -17.97
N GLY A 189 5.08 4.06 -18.56
CA GLY A 189 4.33 3.31 -19.58
C GLY A 189 2.98 2.81 -19.08
N PHE A 190 2.91 2.32 -17.83
CA PHE A 190 1.64 1.95 -17.19
C PHE A 190 0.74 3.16 -16.94
N ALA A 191 1.31 4.29 -16.51
CA ALA A 191 0.53 5.51 -16.31
C ALA A 191 -0.08 6.02 -17.62
N ASP A 192 0.69 5.99 -18.70
CA ASP A 192 0.21 6.35 -20.04
C ASP A 192 -0.87 5.38 -20.54
N LEU A 193 -0.70 4.08 -20.30
CA LEU A 193 -1.71 3.07 -20.62
C LEU A 193 -3.01 3.35 -19.87
N CYS A 194 -2.94 3.54 -18.56
CA CYS A 194 -4.11 3.84 -17.73
C CYS A 194 -4.81 5.11 -18.18
N ARG A 195 -4.06 6.18 -18.48
CA ARG A 195 -4.61 7.45 -18.95
C ARG A 195 -5.37 7.29 -20.27
N ARG A 196 -4.80 6.56 -21.25
CA ARG A 196 -5.46 6.33 -22.55
C ARG A 196 -6.77 5.55 -22.43
N HIS A 197 -6.90 4.69 -21.43
CA HIS A 197 -8.07 3.83 -21.23
C HIS A 197 -9.01 4.32 -20.12
N GLY A 198 -8.73 5.46 -19.48
CA GLY A 198 -9.54 5.98 -18.37
C GLY A 198 -9.51 5.09 -17.13
N LEU A 199 -8.39 4.39 -16.90
CA LEU A 199 -8.16 3.50 -15.76
C LEU A 199 -7.37 4.19 -14.66
N ALA A 200 -7.51 3.70 -13.42
CA ALA A 200 -6.61 4.09 -12.35
C ALA A 200 -5.31 3.27 -12.38
N LEU A 201 -4.16 3.92 -12.18
CA LEU A 201 -2.92 3.28 -11.81
C LEU A 201 -2.76 3.33 -10.29
N VAL A 202 -2.92 2.20 -9.63
CA VAL A 202 -2.64 2.07 -8.19
C VAL A 202 -1.22 1.55 -8.03
N ILE A 203 -0.37 2.32 -7.35
CA ILE A 203 1.02 1.97 -7.13
C ILE A 203 1.29 1.83 -5.63
N ASP A 204 1.56 0.60 -5.18
CA ASP A 204 1.97 0.30 -3.81
C ASP A 204 3.49 0.40 -3.71
N GLU A 205 3.94 1.39 -2.96
CA GLU A 205 5.35 1.71 -2.77
C GLU A 205 5.78 1.52 -1.31
N THR A 206 5.23 0.51 -0.65
CA THR A 206 5.59 0.13 0.73
C THR A 206 7.09 0.00 0.94
N TYR A 207 7.84 -0.38 -0.08
CA TYR A 207 9.28 -0.62 0.01
C TYR A 207 10.14 0.43 -0.69
N LYS A 208 9.60 1.60 -1.06
CA LYS A 208 10.32 2.65 -1.80
C LYS A 208 11.61 3.14 -1.13
N ASP A 209 11.65 3.11 0.21
CA ASP A 209 12.78 3.61 1.00
C ASP A 209 13.91 2.57 1.13
N PHE A 210 13.74 1.36 0.59
CA PHE A 210 14.80 0.34 0.49
C PHE A 210 15.56 0.39 -0.84
N VAL A 211 15.14 1.25 -1.76
CA VAL A 211 15.88 1.53 -2.99
C VAL A 211 17.03 2.47 -2.68
N ALA A 212 18.18 2.28 -3.36
CA ALA A 212 19.35 3.13 -3.17
C ALA A 212 19.01 4.62 -3.30
N PRO A 213 19.61 5.50 -2.48
CA PRO A 213 19.28 6.94 -2.48
C PRO A 213 19.46 7.64 -3.83
N ASP A 214 20.44 7.17 -4.64
CA ASP A 214 20.73 7.62 -5.99
C ASP A 214 19.94 6.86 -7.08
N GLY A 215 19.11 5.91 -6.69
CA GLY A 215 18.25 5.14 -7.59
C GLY A 215 17.27 6.03 -8.35
N ALA A 216 17.09 5.72 -9.63
CA ALA A 216 16.14 6.46 -10.47
C ALA A 216 14.70 6.27 -9.96
N ARG A 217 13.98 7.38 -9.83
CA ARG A 217 12.59 7.43 -9.34
C ARG A 217 11.65 7.82 -10.47
N HIS A 218 10.43 7.28 -10.43
CA HIS A 218 9.40 7.73 -11.34
C HIS A 218 9.04 9.21 -11.08
N ARG A 219 8.45 9.86 -12.08
CA ARG A 219 8.05 11.26 -12.01
C ARG A 219 6.56 11.46 -12.29
N LEU A 220 5.73 10.51 -11.86
CA LEU A 220 4.30 10.57 -12.11
C LEU A 220 3.66 11.86 -11.59
N PHE A 221 4.10 12.34 -10.42
CA PHE A 221 3.55 13.54 -9.79
C PHE A 221 4.01 14.86 -10.45
N SER A 222 4.94 14.79 -11.41
CA SER A 222 5.34 15.95 -12.24
C SER A 222 4.39 16.19 -13.41
N ASP A 223 3.54 15.21 -13.76
CA ASP A 223 2.45 15.43 -14.71
C ASP A 223 1.34 16.28 -14.03
N PRO A 224 0.92 17.42 -14.59
CA PRO A 224 -0.13 18.23 -13.99
C PRO A 224 -1.45 17.49 -13.81
N ASN A 225 -1.71 16.46 -14.63
CA ASN A 225 -2.95 15.67 -14.63
C ASN A 225 -2.83 14.35 -13.87
N TRP A 226 -1.78 14.14 -13.08
CA TRP A 226 -1.60 12.88 -12.36
C TRP A 226 -2.79 12.49 -11.49
N ARG A 227 -3.52 13.49 -10.99
CA ARG A 227 -4.69 13.31 -10.10
C ARG A 227 -5.85 12.56 -10.73
N ASP A 228 -5.90 12.51 -12.07
CA ASP A 228 -6.95 11.81 -12.80
C ASP A 228 -6.65 10.32 -13.01
N THR A 229 -5.41 9.89 -12.70
CA THR A 229 -4.94 8.54 -13.03
C THR A 229 -4.25 7.83 -11.87
N VAL A 230 -3.44 8.54 -11.07
CA VAL A 230 -2.52 7.91 -10.10
C VAL A 230 -3.13 7.84 -8.71
N VAL A 231 -3.05 6.66 -8.09
CA VAL A 231 -3.32 6.42 -6.67
C VAL A 231 -2.10 5.76 -6.07
N GLN A 232 -1.34 6.49 -5.26
CA GLN A 232 -0.16 5.95 -4.58
C GLN A 232 -0.52 5.47 -3.19
N LEU A 233 0.00 4.28 -2.83
CA LEU A 233 -0.11 3.70 -1.49
C LEU A 233 1.27 3.63 -0.85
N TYR A 234 1.33 3.91 0.46
CA TYR A 234 2.58 3.86 1.20
C TYR A 234 2.40 3.31 2.61
N SER A 235 3.44 2.66 3.13
CA SER A 235 3.47 2.08 4.47
C SER A 235 4.62 2.63 5.31
N PHE A 236 4.34 3.01 6.55
CA PHE A 236 5.36 3.31 7.54
C PHE A 236 5.85 2.05 8.28
N SER A 237 5.23 0.90 8.03
CA SER A 237 5.48 -0.35 8.77
C SER A 237 6.91 -0.87 8.61
N LYS A 238 7.50 -0.76 7.40
CA LYS A 238 8.72 -1.50 7.06
C LYS A 238 9.97 -0.71 7.42
N VAL A 239 10.23 0.40 6.74
CA VAL A 239 11.45 1.18 6.94
C VAL A 239 11.59 1.77 8.35
N PHE A 240 10.46 2.07 9.01
CA PHE A 240 10.47 2.67 10.35
C PHE A 240 10.16 1.69 11.49
N SER A 241 10.06 0.39 11.22
CA SER A 241 9.70 -0.65 12.21
C SER A 241 8.38 -0.38 12.94
N LEU A 242 7.37 0.17 12.24
CA LEU A 242 6.08 0.56 12.79
C LEU A 242 4.96 -0.44 12.45
N THR A 243 5.28 -1.72 12.30
CA THR A 243 4.28 -2.74 11.89
C THR A 243 3.07 -2.80 12.82
N GLY A 244 3.29 -2.75 14.13
CA GLY A 244 2.26 -2.78 15.17
C GLY A 244 1.48 -1.46 15.34
N TYR A 245 2.01 -0.33 14.87
CA TYR A 245 1.36 0.98 14.99
C TYR A 245 0.28 1.23 13.94
N ARG A 246 0.21 0.36 12.91
CA ARG A 246 -0.82 0.41 11.88
C ARG A 246 -0.98 1.80 11.26
N VAL A 247 0.02 2.28 10.55
CA VAL A 247 -0.02 3.56 9.84
C VAL A 247 0.49 3.42 8.41
N GLY A 248 -0.26 3.98 7.49
CA GLY A 248 0.01 4.05 6.05
C GLY A 248 -0.66 5.27 5.47
N SER A 249 -0.58 5.41 4.16
CA SER A 249 -1.22 6.52 3.47
C SER A 249 -1.66 6.16 2.06
N LEU A 250 -2.61 6.95 1.56
CA LEU A 250 -3.08 6.99 0.19
C LEU A 250 -2.92 8.42 -0.31
N ILE A 251 -2.33 8.58 -1.50
CA ILE A 251 -2.21 9.85 -2.22
C ILE A 251 -2.95 9.72 -3.53
N ALA A 252 -3.92 10.59 -3.77
CA ALA A 252 -4.76 10.55 -4.96
C ALA A 252 -5.39 11.91 -5.27
N GLY A 253 -6.04 12.03 -6.40
CA GLY A 253 -6.81 13.21 -6.77
C GLY A 253 -8.09 13.39 -5.95
N PRO A 254 -8.70 14.60 -6.00
CA PRO A 254 -9.77 15.01 -5.10
C PRO A 254 -11.01 14.11 -5.19
N ALA A 255 -11.34 13.56 -6.35
CA ALA A 255 -12.50 12.67 -6.50
C ALA A 255 -12.30 11.36 -5.70
N VAL A 256 -11.11 10.74 -5.81
CA VAL A 256 -10.76 9.54 -5.06
C VAL A 256 -10.68 9.85 -3.57
N ILE A 257 -10.01 10.95 -3.17
CA ILE A 257 -9.93 11.37 -1.75
C ILE A 257 -11.33 11.56 -1.16
N ALA A 258 -12.26 12.20 -1.86
CA ALA A 258 -13.63 12.37 -1.39
C ALA A 258 -14.34 11.02 -1.19
N ALA A 259 -14.17 10.08 -2.12
CA ALA A 259 -14.75 8.75 -2.03
C ALA A 259 -14.17 7.93 -0.87
N VAL A 260 -12.82 7.84 -0.77
CA VAL A 260 -12.16 7.07 0.28
C VAL A 260 -12.39 7.67 1.68
N THR A 261 -12.61 8.99 1.79
CA THR A 261 -12.95 9.65 3.06
C THR A 261 -14.28 9.13 3.61
N LYS A 262 -15.30 8.92 2.77
CA LYS A 262 -16.59 8.34 3.19
C LYS A 262 -16.42 6.90 3.70
N VAL A 263 -15.63 6.11 2.97
CA VAL A 263 -15.36 4.72 3.36
C VAL A 263 -14.58 4.69 4.68
N MET A 264 -13.55 5.53 4.81
CA MET A 264 -12.74 5.62 6.04
C MET A 264 -13.57 5.98 7.26
N ASP A 265 -14.48 6.96 7.13
CA ASP A 265 -15.39 7.34 8.21
C ASP A 265 -16.26 6.15 8.66
N THR A 266 -16.77 5.38 7.69
CA THR A 266 -17.67 4.26 7.95
C THR A 266 -16.98 3.07 8.62
N ILE A 267 -15.74 2.72 8.20
CA ILE A 267 -15.08 1.48 8.66
C ILE A 267 -14.20 1.67 9.90
N SER A 268 -13.68 2.88 10.14
CA SER A 268 -12.77 3.13 11.27
C SER A 268 -12.73 4.57 11.78
N ILE A 269 -13.54 5.47 11.25
CA ILE A 269 -13.58 6.90 11.55
C ILE A 269 -12.26 7.58 11.15
N CYS A 270 -11.13 7.12 11.70
CA CYS A 270 -9.78 7.62 11.39
C CYS A 270 -8.73 6.52 11.64
N ALA A 271 -7.50 6.74 11.18
CA ALA A 271 -6.37 5.88 11.54
C ALA A 271 -6.02 6.03 13.04
N PRO A 272 -5.40 5.03 13.69
CA PRO A 272 -4.99 5.11 15.10
C PRO A 272 -4.15 6.36 15.38
N HIS A 273 -4.56 7.20 16.33
CA HIS A 273 -3.91 8.48 16.64
C HIS A 273 -2.44 8.29 16.99
N ILE A 274 -2.12 7.33 17.86
CA ILE A 274 -0.73 7.05 18.28
C ILE A 274 0.14 6.60 17.09
N GLY A 275 -0.42 5.87 16.12
CA GLY A 275 0.27 5.49 14.89
C GLY A 275 0.58 6.71 14.01
N GLN A 276 -0.30 7.69 13.97
CA GLN A 276 -0.07 8.93 13.22
C GLN A 276 1.02 9.78 13.87
N GLU A 277 1.06 9.87 15.20
CA GLU A 277 2.14 10.51 15.95
C GLU A 277 3.51 9.82 15.73
N ALA A 278 3.50 8.49 15.58
CA ALA A 278 4.71 7.76 15.23
C ALA A 278 5.21 8.12 13.82
N ALA A 279 4.30 8.22 12.85
CA ALA A 279 4.63 8.55 11.47
C ALA A 279 5.13 9.99 11.30
N ASP A 280 4.61 10.93 12.07
CA ASP A 280 5.01 12.35 12.02
C ASP A 280 6.46 12.55 12.44
N ARG A 281 6.97 11.72 13.34
CA ARG A 281 8.34 11.79 13.87
C ARG A 281 9.40 11.08 13.02
N LYS A 282 9.02 10.46 11.92
CA LYS A 282 9.96 9.74 11.01
C LYS A 282 11.16 10.60 10.57
N SER A 283 10.97 11.92 10.45
CA SER A 283 12.01 12.85 10.00
C SER A 283 13.09 13.15 11.06
N VAL A 284 12.93 12.63 12.28
CA VAL A 284 13.84 12.85 13.42
C VAL A 284 14.71 11.61 13.69
N VAL A 285 14.56 10.57 12.88
CA VAL A 285 15.24 9.29 13.04
C VAL A 285 16.11 8.99 11.85
#